data_6fe276fa0629783489fcc57f7816be0b
#
_entry.id   6fe276fa0629783489fcc57f7816be0b
#
_cell.length_a   1.000
_cell.length_b   1.000
_cell.length_c   1.000
_cell.angle_alpha   90.00
_cell.angle_beta   90.00
_cell.angle_gamma   90.00
#
_symmetry.space_group_name_H-M   'P 1'
#
loop_
_entity.id
_entity.type
_entity.pdbx_description
1 polymer ?
#
loop_
_entity_poly.entity_id
_entity_poly.type
_entity_poly.pdbx_seq_one_letter_code
_entity_poly.pdbx_strand_id
1 'polypeptide(L)'
;MKLLFVIDSLGDLLLASTDELRFREYMYSLLQRFSREGVACLMALELPELFRTTRIGEHGMSHLSDNVVLLQHVLDGSEVKRGLAVLKTRASEHDARIREFRITPEGILLGEAFTHQPFMS
;
A
#
# COMPACT_ATOMS: atom_id res chain seq x y z
N MET A 1 -26.19 2.49 -3.21
CA MET A 1 -25.14 3.28 -2.53
C MET A 1 -23.92 2.40 -2.33
N LYS A 2 -22.75 2.90 -2.71
CA LYS A 2 -21.50 2.18 -2.49
C LYS A 2 -20.97 2.52 -1.11
N LEU A 3 -20.52 1.50 -0.39
CA LEU A 3 -19.94 1.67 0.93
C LEU A 3 -18.42 1.51 0.83
N LEU A 4 -17.72 2.32 1.61
CA LEU A 4 -16.29 2.24 1.74
C LEU A 4 -15.95 1.98 3.20
N PHE A 5 -15.18 0.93 3.45
CA PHE A 5 -14.67 0.61 4.77
C PHE A 5 -13.17 0.92 4.80
N VAL A 6 -12.73 1.64 5.82
CA VAL A 6 -11.32 2.04 5.93
C VAL A 6 -10.73 1.45 7.19
N ILE A 7 -9.59 0.79 7.05
CA ILE A 7 -8.80 0.28 8.17
C ILE A 7 -7.48 1.05 8.22
N ASP A 8 -7.31 1.83 9.27
CA ASP A 8 -6.09 2.59 9.50
C ASP A 8 -5.68 2.42 10.97
N SER A 9 -4.73 1.60 11.25
CA SER A 9 -3.92 0.89 10.28
C SER A 9 -4.02 -0.61 10.49
N LEU A 10 -3.80 -1.35 9.43
CA LEU A 10 -3.80 -2.81 9.48
C LEU A 10 -2.68 -3.34 10.39
N GLY A 11 -1.55 -2.63 10.45
CA GLY A 11 -0.43 -3.01 11.32
C GLY A 11 -0.80 -3.00 12.79
N ASP A 12 -1.64 -2.06 13.22
CA ASP A 12 -2.09 -2.00 14.61
C ASP A 12 -2.94 -3.21 14.96
N LEU A 13 -3.79 -3.64 14.05
CA LEU A 13 -4.59 -4.84 14.26
C LEU A 13 -3.71 -6.10 14.30
N LEU A 14 -2.69 -6.14 13.47
CA LEU A 14 -1.76 -7.26 13.44
C LEU A 14 -0.97 -7.34 14.74
N LEU A 15 -0.54 -6.21 15.28
CA LEU A 15 0.18 -6.16 16.56
C LEU A 15 -0.69 -6.63 17.72
N ALA A 16 -1.99 -6.36 17.66
CA ALA A 16 -2.93 -6.79 18.68
C ALA A 16 -3.26 -8.27 18.58
N SER A 17 -2.93 -8.92 17.48
CA SER A 17 -3.20 -10.32 17.25
C SER A 17 -2.05 -11.17 17.80
N THR A 18 -2.38 -12.27 18.47
CA THR A 18 -1.38 -13.22 18.99
C THR A 18 -1.02 -14.29 17.98
N ASP A 19 -1.77 -14.41 16.88
CA ASP A 19 -1.59 -15.44 15.88
C ASP A 19 -1.72 -14.82 14.50
N GLU A 20 -0.60 -14.65 13.82
CA GLU A 20 -0.54 -14.01 12.50
C GLU A 20 -1.31 -14.81 11.44
N LEU A 21 -1.24 -16.13 11.49
CA LEU A 21 -1.96 -16.95 10.51
C LEU A 21 -3.47 -16.80 10.68
N ARG A 22 -3.95 -16.81 11.90
CA ARG A 22 -5.36 -16.58 12.19
C ARG A 22 -5.81 -15.20 11.75
N PHE A 23 -4.97 -14.22 11.96
CA PHE A 23 -5.26 -12.86 11.53
C PHE A 23 -5.46 -12.79 10.03
N ARG A 24 -4.55 -13.43 9.26
CA ARG A 24 -4.67 -13.44 7.80
C ARG A 24 -5.92 -14.17 7.33
N GLU A 25 -6.25 -15.28 7.96
CA GLU A 25 -7.46 -16.04 7.63
C GLU A 25 -8.71 -15.21 7.90
N TYR A 26 -8.73 -14.53 9.04
CA TYR A 26 -9.85 -13.64 9.40
C TYR A 26 -10.00 -12.52 8.38
N MET A 27 -8.90 -11.86 8.04
CA MET A 27 -8.93 -10.77 7.07
C MET A 27 -9.36 -11.27 5.69
N TYR A 28 -8.90 -12.43 5.28
CA TYR A 28 -9.32 -13.01 4.01
C TYR A 28 -10.84 -13.20 3.98
N SER A 29 -11.40 -13.78 5.02
CA SER A 29 -12.83 -14.00 5.11
C SER A 29 -13.62 -12.70 5.11
N LEU A 30 -13.12 -11.70 5.84
CA LEU A 30 -13.78 -10.40 5.92
C LEU A 30 -13.80 -9.70 4.56
N LEU A 31 -12.67 -9.72 3.85
CA LEU A 31 -12.57 -9.08 2.55
C LEU A 31 -13.39 -9.81 1.48
N GLN A 32 -13.49 -11.13 1.57
CA GLN A 32 -14.36 -11.89 0.69
C GLN A 32 -15.82 -11.49 0.91
N ARG A 33 -16.21 -11.33 2.15
CA ARG A 33 -17.57 -10.90 2.49
C ARG A 33 -17.85 -9.50 1.96
N PHE A 34 -16.92 -8.57 2.16
CA PHE A 34 -17.07 -7.21 1.63
C PHE A 34 -17.22 -7.21 0.12
N SER A 35 -16.41 -8.03 -0.56
CA SER A 35 -16.48 -8.14 -2.01
C SER A 35 -17.85 -8.61 -2.48
N ARG A 36 -18.41 -9.61 -1.81
CA ARG A 36 -19.73 -10.12 -2.16
C ARG A 36 -20.84 -9.11 -1.89
N GLU A 37 -20.68 -8.27 -0.90
CA GLU A 37 -21.67 -7.26 -0.53
C GLU A 37 -21.46 -5.93 -1.25
N GLY A 38 -20.46 -5.83 -2.12
CA GLY A 38 -20.17 -4.62 -2.87
C GLY A 38 -19.54 -3.52 -2.03
N VAL A 39 -18.86 -3.88 -0.95
CA VAL A 39 -18.15 -2.93 -0.09
C VAL A 39 -16.71 -2.84 -0.53
N ALA A 40 -16.23 -1.63 -0.81
CA ALA A 40 -14.80 -1.39 -1.05
C ALA A 40 -14.08 -1.25 0.28
N CYS A 41 -12.88 -1.78 0.36
CA CYS A 41 -12.08 -1.69 1.57
C CYS A 41 -10.72 -1.08 1.25
N LEU A 42 -10.38 -0.01 1.96
CA LEU A 42 -9.08 0.65 1.86
C LEU A 42 -8.32 0.38 3.15
N MET A 43 -7.14 -0.22 3.02
CA MET A 43 -6.33 -0.56 4.18
C MET A 43 -4.99 0.15 4.10
N ALA A 44 -4.59 0.75 5.21
CA ALA A 44 -3.25 1.33 5.34
C ALA A 44 -2.37 0.39 6.15
N LEU A 45 -1.17 0.16 5.67
CA LEU A 45 -0.18 -0.64 6.37
C LEU A 45 1.12 0.13 6.41
N GLU A 46 1.59 0.44 7.61
CA GLU A 46 2.87 1.10 7.80
C GLU A 46 3.95 0.04 7.90
N LEU A 47 4.98 0.19 7.07
CA LEU A 47 6.10 -0.75 7.04
C LEU A 47 7.31 -0.15 7.75
N PRO A 48 8.11 -0.97 8.43
CA PRO A 48 9.37 -0.51 8.99
C PRO A 48 10.29 0.05 7.90
N GLU A 49 11.14 1.01 8.29
CA GLU A 49 12.02 1.73 7.37
C GLU A 49 12.88 0.83 6.50
N LEU A 50 13.30 -0.30 7.03
CA LEU A 50 14.19 -1.21 6.32
C LEU A 50 13.46 -2.20 5.43
N PHE A 51 12.14 -2.12 5.36
CA PHE A 51 11.39 -3.01 4.49
C PHE A 51 11.60 -2.64 3.04
N ARG A 52 11.95 -3.63 2.26
CA ARG A 52 12.00 -3.52 0.82
C ARG A 52 10.66 -3.95 0.26
N THR A 53 10.37 -3.52 -0.96
CA THR A 53 9.11 -3.86 -1.61
C THR A 53 8.86 -5.37 -1.68
N THR A 54 9.93 -6.15 -1.77
CA THR A 54 9.83 -7.61 -1.81
C THR A 54 9.27 -8.22 -0.53
N ARG A 55 9.38 -7.50 0.60
CA ARG A 55 8.91 -8.02 1.88
C ARG A 55 7.43 -7.80 2.15
N ILE A 56 6.77 -7.02 1.32
CA ILE A 56 5.33 -6.84 1.46
C ILE A 56 4.62 -8.19 1.36
N GLY A 57 5.08 -9.06 0.49
CA GLY A 57 4.52 -10.39 0.33
C GLY A 57 4.74 -11.32 1.50
N GLU A 58 5.78 -11.08 2.32
CA GLU A 58 6.08 -11.94 3.47
C GLU A 58 4.98 -11.90 4.52
N HIS A 59 4.29 -10.78 4.63
CA HIS A 59 3.16 -10.66 5.54
C HIS A 59 1.87 -11.22 4.97
N GLY A 60 1.90 -11.67 3.71
CA GLY A 60 0.72 -12.23 3.04
C GLY A 60 -0.34 -11.19 2.69
N MET A 61 -0.06 -9.91 2.95
CA MET A 61 -1.06 -8.86 2.75
C MET A 61 -1.31 -8.55 1.28
N SER A 62 -0.31 -8.75 0.42
CA SER A 62 -0.48 -8.53 -1.01
C SER A 62 -1.46 -9.50 -1.64
N HIS A 63 -1.63 -10.69 -1.05
CA HIS A 63 -2.60 -11.68 -1.54
C HIS A 63 -4.02 -11.31 -1.19
N LEU A 64 -4.21 -10.46 -0.19
CA LEU A 64 -5.53 -10.05 0.26
C LEU A 64 -6.08 -8.87 -0.56
N SER A 65 -5.21 -8.16 -1.26
CA SER A 65 -5.55 -6.90 -1.91
C SER A 65 -5.61 -7.05 -3.41
N ASP A 66 -6.59 -6.39 -4.03
CA ASP A 66 -6.68 -6.33 -5.49
C ASP A 66 -5.70 -5.29 -6.05
N ASN A 67 -5.47 -4.23 -5.29
CA ASN A 67 -4.60 -3.14 -5.68
C ASN A 67 -3.66 -2.81 -4.52
N VAL A 68 -2.40 -2.58 -4.84
CA VAL A 68 -1.40 -2.19 -3.83
C VAL A 68 -0.66 -0.97 -4.32
N VAL A 69 -0.67 0.07 -3.50
CA VAL A 69 0.07 1.31 -3.75
C VAL A 69 1.09 1.48 -2.64
N LEU A 70 2.33 1.71 -3.01
CA LEU A 70 3.41 1.96 -2.09
C LEU A 70 3.71 3.45 -2.05
N LEU A 71 3.76 4.00 -0.84
CA LEU A 71 4.20 5.37 -0.60
C LEU A 71 5.46 5.32 0.23
N GLN A 72 6.49 6.05 -0.16
CA GLN A 72 7.76 6.02 0.56
C GLN A 72 8.53 7.32 0.36
N HIS A 73 9.46 7.56 1.28
CA HIS A 73 10.45 8.60 1.07
C HIS A 73 11.57 8.07 0.20
N VAL A 74 12.03 8.91 -0.70
CA VAL A 74 13.06 8.55 -1.67
C VAL A 74 14.19 9.57 -1.58
N LEU A 75 15.41 9.08 -1.43
CA LEU A 75 16.58 9.95 -1.43
C LEU A 75 17.06 10.13 -2.87
N ASP A 76 16.98 11.36 -3.35
CA ASP A 76 17.36 11.73 -4.70
C ASP A 76 18.43 12.82 -4.61
N GLY A 77 19.69 12.42 -4.80
CA GLY A 77 20.80 13.30 -4.51
C GLY A 77 20.86 13.61 -3.02
N SER A 78 20.80 14.88 -2.67
CA SER A 78 20.78 15.34 -1.28
C SER A 78 19.38 15.68 -0.77
N GLU A 79 18.37 15.48 -1.60
CA GLU A 79 16.99 15.81 -1.24
C GLU A 79 16.19 14.55 -0.89
N VAL A 80 15.32 14.69 0.10
CA VAL A 80 14.35 13.66 0.42
C VAL A 80 13.04 14.02 -0.26
N LYS A 81 12.60 13.16 -1.15
CA LYS A 81 11.36 13.35 -1.90
C LYS A 81 10.37 12.26 -1.52
N ARG A 82 9.12 12.42 -1.96
CA ARG A 82 8.09 11.41 -1.75
C ARG A 82 7.87 10.66 -3.05
N GLY A 83 7.86 9.34 -2.96
CA GLY A 83 7.64 8.47 -4.11
C GLY A 83 6.39 7.64 -3.95
N LEU A 84 5.71 7.42 -5.07
CA LEU A 84 4.53 6.58 -5.17
C LEU A 84 4.75 5.55 -6.27
N ALA A 85 4.47 4.30 -5.96
CA ALA A 85 4.54 3.23 -6.95
C ALA A 85 3.30 2.36 -6.84
N VAL A 86 2.75 1.95 -7.98
CA VAL A 86 1.68 0.97 -8.02
C VAL A 86 2.32 -0.40 -8.18
N LEU A 87 2.22 -1.24 -7.16
CA LEU A 87 2.86 -2.55 -7.15
C LEU A 87 1.99 -3.63 -7.74
N LYS A 88 0.68 -3.48 -7.66
CA LYS A 88 -0.26 -4.47 -8.11
C LYS A 88 -1.58 -3.78 -8.46
N THR A 89 -2.19 -4.23 -9.55
CA THR A 89 -3.56 -3.86 -9.87
C THR A 89 -4.24 -5.05 -10.51
N ARG A 90 -5.52 -5.22 -10.19
CA ARG A 90 -6.28 -6.39 -10.63
C ARG A 90 -6.78 -6.27 -12.07
N ALA A 91 -7.18 -5.08 -12.46
CA ALA A 91 -8.05 -4.91 -13.62
C ALA A 91 -7.38 -4.33 -14.85
N SER A 92 -6.17 -3.81 -14.74
CA SER A 92 -5.54 -3.12 -15.86
C SER A 92 -4.02 -3.12 -15.73
N GLU A 93 -3.36 -2.81 -16.82
CA GLU A 93 -1.92 -2.59 -16.78
C GLU A 93 -1.63 -1.33 -15.97
N HIS A 94 -0.47 -1.30 -15.38
CA HIS A 94 -0.06 -0.16 -14.56
C HIS A 94 1.40 0.16 -14.82
N ASP A 95 1.77 1.40 -14.52
CA ASP A 95 3.13 1.85 -14.57
C ASP A 95 3.78 1.54 -13.23
N ALA A 96 4.73 0.62 -13.22
CA ALA A 96 5.39 0.16 -12.00
C ALA A 96 6.53 1.08 -11.56
N ARG A 97 6.79 2.17 -12.27
CA ARG A 97 7.86 3.09 -11.92
C ARG A 97 7.49 3.90 -10.70
N ILE A 98 8.51 4.28 -9.92
CA ILE A 98 8.33 5.16 -8.78
C ILE A 98 8.23 6.59 -9.29
N ARG A 99 7.13 7.25 -8.98
CA ARG A 99 6.90 8.64 -9.39
C ARG A 99 6.96 9.55 -8.19
N GLU A 100 7.50 10.73 -8.38
CA GLU A 100 7.47 11.73 -7.33
C GLU A 100 6.04 12.21 -7.12
N PHE A 101 5.66 12.49 -5.88
CA PHE A 101 4.41 13.19 -5.61
C PHE A 101 4.63 14.28 -4.58
N ARG A 102 3.77 15.28 -4.61
CA ARG A 102 3.78 16.39 -3.67
C ARG A 102 2.40 16.54 -3.04
N ILE A 103 2.40 16.95 -1.80
CA ILE A 103 1.15 17.26 -1.09
C ILE A 103 0.98 18.77 -1.12
N THR A 104 -0.11 19.23 -1.71
CA THR A 104 -0.40 20.66 -1.86
C THR A 104 -1.75 20.99 -1.23
N PRO A 105 -2.07 22.29 -1.05
CA PRO A 105 -3.41 22.66 -0.58
C PRO A 105 -4.54 22.16 -1.47
N GLU A 106 -4.27 21.92 -2.75
CA GLU A 106 -5.26 21.41 -3.70
C GLU A 106 -5.31 19.89 -3.75
N GLY A 107 -4.42 19.22 -3.00
CA GLY A 107 -4.36 17.76 -2.99
C GLY A 107 -3.00 17.22 -3.38
N ILE A 108 -2.98 15.98 -3.82
CA ILE A 108 -1.75 15.29 -4.21
C ILE A 108 -1.51 15.51 -5.69
N LEU A 109 -0.30 15.98 -6.01
CA LEU A 109 0.14 16.15 -7.39
C LEU A 109 1.15 15.08 -7.74
N LEU A 110 0.88 14.29 -8.76
CA LEU A 110 1.83 13.31 -9.29
C LEU A 110 2.77 13.99 -10.26
N GLY A 111 4.05 13.78 -10.05
CA GLY A 111 5.09 14.25 -10.95
C GLY A 111 5.59 13.16 -11.86
N GLU A 112 6.80 13.33 -12.33
CA GLU A 112 7.44 12.38 -13.23
C GLU A 112 8.07 11.23 -12.47
N ALA A 113 8.33 10.14 -13.18
CA ALA A 113 9.06 9.01 -12.62
C ALA A 113 10.51 9.41 -12.38
N PHE A 114 11.12 8.84 -11.36
CA PHE A 114 12.54 9.04 -11.11
C PHE A 114 13.36 8.44 -12.26
N THR A 115 14.34 9.18 -12.72
CA THR A 115 15.18 8.78 -13.86
C THR A 115 16.34 7.92 -13.47
N HIS A 116 16.69 7.95 -12.19
CA HIS A 116 17.77 7.14 -11.63
C HIS A 116 17.18 6.17 -10.62
N GLN A 117 17.96 5.16 -10.27
CA GLN A 117 17.60 4.32 -9.14
C GLN A 117 17.84 5.12 -7.86
N PRO A 118 16.80 5.70 -7.26
CA PRO A 118 16.98 6.44 -6.02
C PRO A 118 17.18 5.49 -4.85
N PHE A 119 17.88 5.96 -3.82
CA PHE A 119 17.97 5.19 -2.58
C PHE A 119 16.65 5.26 -1.85
N MET A 120 16.16 4.09 -1.44
CA MET A 120 14.89 3.98 -0.76
C MET A 120 15.13 3.97 0.75
N SER A 121 14.37 4.79 1.45
CA SER A 121 14.43 4.84 2.91
C SER A 121 13.29 4.05 3.54
#